data_de00f4eb7ea3032ab44358f6114df65e
#
_entry.id   de00f4eb7ea3032ab44358f6114df65e
#
_cell.length_a   1.000
_cell.length_b   1.000
_cell.length_c   1.000
_cell.angle_alpha   90.00
_cell.angle_beta   90.00
_cell.angle_gamma   90.00
#
_symmetry.space_group_name_H-M   'P 1'
#
loop_
_entity.id
_entity.type
_entity.pdbx_description
1 polymer ?
#
loop_
_entity_poly.entity_id
_entity_poly.type
_entity_poly.pdbx_seq_one_letter_code
_entity_poly.pdbx_strand_id
1 'polypeptide(L)'
;MAQKINADVMKLNNRKEVLRLIRKGPCSRIKLAEILGLTRAAISFICEELILDGLVIEGEKVASIGGRPATVLHLNPNYGVFGGVHFNRNEYSVGVCDFSGVIKKEKKGAVNPLDRQSTLKNIQKDLRLLLKGEKNLLGIGIASPGPLSRENGTLGEIPNFSNFNNFNICEYFENAFKCKCVLDNFSNALAYAEYSKNPNCEKRYLELIIDSGFGSAFAISKNGVSLLECELGHTSVNMFGKKCDCGNIGCAELYVNELKYMGTTLEREEFYKALSSVIANAVNAYSISQVVFAGCVIENFEEFKFNLQQELISRNKSNIHLTKTVLSGKEVFVACNLLLTD
;
A
#
# COMPACT_ATOMS: atom_id res chain seq x y z
N MET A 1 26.90 -20.98 18.76
CA MET A 1 26.20 -19.69 18.66
C MET A 1 25.43 -19.54 17.35
N ALA A 2 26.00 -19.79 16.17
CA ALA A 2 25.32 -19.62 14.87
C ALA A 2 24.01 -20.45 14.71
N GLN A 3 23.93 -21.68 15.19
CA GLN A 3 22.71 -22.51 15.10
C GLN A 3 21.55 -21.96 15.96
N LYS A 4 21.85 -21.37 17.15
CA LYS A 4 20.84 -20.83 18.03
C LYS A 4 20.26 -19.52 17.50
N ILE A 5 21.11 -18.68 16.92
CA ILE A 5 20.70 -17.42 16.23
C ILE A 5 19.79 -17.75 15.05
N ASN A 6 20.06 -18.83 14.31
CA ASN A 6 19.25 -19.23 13.17
C ASN A 6 17.85 -19.75 13.59
N ALA A 7 17.73 -20.44 14.72
CA ALA A 7 16.47 -20.96 15.23
C ALA A 7 15.55 -19.83 15.74
N ASP A 8 16.10 -18.84 16.45
CA ASP A 8 15.33 -17.71 16.96
C ASP A 8 14.85 -16.80 15.84
N VAL A 9 15.68 -16.54 14.83
CA VAL A 9 15.30 -15.80 13.62
C VAL A 9 14.21 -16.54 12.85
N MET A 10 14.33 -17.87 12.72
CA MET A 10 13.34 -18.70 12.04
C MET A 10 12.00 -18.70 12.80
N LYS A 11 12.03 -18.77 14.13
CA LYS A 11 10.83 -18.68 14.98
C LYS A 11 10.14 -17.31 14.81
N LEU A 12 10.91 -16.22 14.83
CA LEU A 12 10.39 -14.88 14.64
C LEU A 12 9.75 -14.71 13.26
N ASN A 13 10.39 -15.21 12.21
CA ASN A 13 9.87 -15.16 10.84
C ASN A 13 8.58 -15.97 10.71
N ASN A 14 8.53 -17.18 11.26
CA ASN A 14 7.32 -18.01 11.22
C ASN A 14 6.15 -17.32 11.97
N ARG A 15 6.42 -16.67 13.10
CA ARG A 15 5.44 -15.90 13.84
C ARG A 15 4.89 -14.71 13.04
N LYS A 16 5.77 -13.96 12.36
CA LYS A 16 5.37 -12.87 11.45
C LYS A 16 4.50 -13.39 10.30
N GLU A 17 4.86 -14.52 9.71
CA GLU A 17 4.10 -15.14 8.61
C GLU A 17 2.70 -15.60 9.05
N VAL A 18 2.57 -16.18 10.24
CA VAL A 18 1.26 -16.55 10.81
C VAL A 18 0.39 -15.31 10.99
N LEU A 19 0.92 -14.24 11.60
CA LEU A 19 0.19 -12.97 11.76
C LEU A 19 -0.22 -12.39 10.42
N ARG A 20 0.67 -12.40 9.43
CA ARG A 20 0.41 -11.91 8.08
C ARG A 20 -0.74 -12.66 7.40
N LEU A 21 -0.78 -13.99 7.54
CA LEU A 21 -1.86 -14.80 6.98
C LEU A 21 -3.20 -14.53 7.67
N ILE A 22 -3.22 -14.40 9.00
CA ILE A 22 -4.43 -14.06 9.77
C ILE A 22 -4.93 -12.65 9.39
N ARG A 23 -4.03 -11.72 9.06
CA ARG A 23 -4.37 -10.37 8.59
C ARG A 23 -5.05 -10.36 7.23
N LYS A 24 -4.66 -11.25 6.31
CA LYS A 24 -5.33 -11.40 5.00
C LYS A 24 -6.77 -11.91 5.14
N GLY A 25 -7.07 -12.60 6.22
CA GLY A 25 -8.39 -13.09 6.54
C GLY A 25 -8.36 -14.12 7.65
N PRO A 26 -9.51 -14.38 8.29
CA PRO A 26 -9.64 -15.39 9.33
C PRO A 26 -9.11 -16.75 8.88
N CYS A 27 -8.30 -17.41 9.71
CA CYS A 27 -7.61 -18.63 9.31
C CYS A 27 -7.54 -19.64 10.44
N SER A 28 -7.77 -20.92 10.15
CA SER A 28 -7.61 -22.00 11.12
C SER A 28 -6.16 -22.46 11.24
N ARG A 29 -5.78 -23.04 12.41
CA ARG A 29 -4.44 -23.63 12.62
C ARG A 29 -4.09 -24.67 11.56
N ILE A 30 -5.06 -25.45 11.09
CA ILE A 30 -4.86 -26.47 10.05
C ILE A 30 -4.45 -25.80 8.73
N LYS A 31 -5.21 -24.78 8.30
CA LYS A 31 -4.93 -24.05 7.07
C LYS A 31 -3.59 -23.30 7.12
N LEU A 32 -3.24 -22.73 8.30
CA LEU A 32 -1.94 -22.11 8.52
C LEU A 32 -0.79 -23.12 8.36
N ALA A 33 -0.94 -24.33 8.89
CA ALA A 33 0.05 -25.40 8.77
C ALA A 33 0.24 -25.83 7.30
N GLU A 34 -0.85 -25.98 6.55
CA GLU A 34 -0.82 -26.32 5.12
C GLU A 34 -0.12 -25.23 4.29
N ILE A 35 -0.51 -23.96 4.48
CA ILE A 35 0.05 -22.83 3.69
C ILE A 35 1.54 -22.65 3.97
N LEU A 36 1.96 -22.76 5.23
CA LEU A 36 3.34 -22.50 5.64
C LEU A 36 4.25 -23.74 5.55
N GLY A 37 3.68 -24.92 5.31
CA GLY A 37 4.45 -26.18 5.29
C GLY A 37 5.05 -26.53 6.65
N LEU A 38 4.42 -26.07 7.75
CA LEU A 38 4.85 -26.31 9.11
C LEU A 38 4.03 -27.44 9.76
N THR A 39 4.60 -28.08 10.79
CA THR A 39 3.86 -29.09 11.55
C THR A 39 2.70 -28.47 12.33
N ARG A 40 1.63 -29.23 12.56
CA ARG A 40 0.47 -28.78 13.38
C ARG A 40 0.89 -28.37 14.80
N ALA A 41 1.87 -29.06 15.38
CA ALA A 41 2.41 -28.75 16.70
C ALA A 41 3.13 -27.39 16.70
N ALA A 42 3.97 -27.10 15.69
CA ALA A 42 4.66 -25.83 15.57
C ALA A 42 3.66 -24.66 15.40
N ILE A 43 2.64 -24.82 14.54
CA ILE A 43 1.60 -23.80 14.37
C ILE A 43 0.78 -23.60 15.65
N SER A 44 0.41 -24.68 16.35
CA SER A 44 -0.33 -24.57 17.63
C SER A 44 0.46 -23.76 18.64
N PHE A 45 1.76 -24.05 18.78
CA PHE A 45 2.65 -23.31 19.67
C PHE A 45 2.73 -21.82 19.33
N ILE A 46 2.94 -21.49 18.05
CA ILE A 46 2.99 -20.09 17.57
C ILE A 46 1.66 -19.38 17.84
N CYS A 47 0.53 -20.03 17.55
CA CYS A 47 -0.79 -19.44 17.77
C CYS A 47 -1.08 -19.20 19.25
N GLU A 48 -0.68 -20.12 20.12
CA GLU A 48 -0.80 -19.95 21.59
C GLU A 48 0.01 -18.77 22.09
N GLU A 49 1.26 -18.61 21.64
CA GLU A 49 2.07 -17.42 21.95
C GLU A 49 1.39 -16.13 21.48
N LEU A 50 0.84 -16.10 20.26
CA LEU A 50 0.16 -14.92 19.72
C LEU A 50 -1.13 -14.57 20.48
N ILE A 51 -1.84 -15.59 20.98
CA ILE A 51 -3.04 -15.40 21.81
C ILE A 51 -2.66 -14.89 23.20
N LEU A 52 -1.62 -15.47 23.81
CA LEU A 52 -1.11 -15.01 25.12
C LEU A 52 -0.63 -13.56 25.07
N ASP A 53 0.02 -13.15 23.98
CA ASP A 53 0.44 -11.77 23.76
C ASP A 53 -0.74 -10.83 23.39
N GLY A 54 -1.95 -11.37 23.25
CA GLY A 54 -3.15 -10.61 22.94
C GLY A 54 -3.28 -10.14 21.50
N LEU A 55 -2.37 -10.56 20.59
CA LEU A 55 -2.38 -10.17 19.17
C LEU A 55 -3.47 -10.87 18.36
N VAL A 56 -3.83 -12.10 18.77
CA VAL A 56 -4.79 -12.97 18.10
C VAL A 56 -5.86 -13.42 19.08
N ILE A 57 -7.07 -13.58 18.61
CA ILE A 57 -8.20 -14.13 19.37
C ILE A 57 -8.79 -15.34 18.64
N GLU A 58 -9.36 -16.26 19.39
CA GLU A 58 -10.16 -17.35 18.83
C GLU A 58 -11.58 -16.87 18.52
N GLY A 59 -12.05 -17.16 17.32
CA GLY A 59 -13.40 -16.87 16.86
C GLY A 59 -14.28 -18.09 16.77
N GLU A 60 -15.15 -18.11 15.76
CA GLU A 60 -16.13 -19.15 15.52
C GLU A 60 -15.48 -20.49 15.13
N LYS A 61 -16.25 -21.55 15.29
CA LYS A 61 -15.92 -22.89 14.79
C LYS A 61 -16.54 -23.09 13.41
N VAL A 62 -15.70 -23.36 12.44
CA VAL A 62 -16.15 -23.64 11.06
C VAL A 62 -16.16 -25.14 10.83
N ALA A 63 -17.21 -25.64 10.20
CA ALA A 63 -17.34 -27.05 9.83
C ALA A 63 -16.17 -27.49 8.94
N SER A 64 -15.54 -28.62 9.26
CA SER A 64 -14.52 -29.24 8.42
C SER A 64 -15.11 -30.41 7.63
N ILE A 65 -14.68 -30.60 6.41
CA ILE A 65 -15.09 -31.74 5.58
C ILE A 65 -14.47 -33.01 6.21
N GLY A 66 -15.27 -33.77 6.95
CA GLY A 66 -14.86 -35.06 7.51
C GLY A 66 -14.08 -35.03 8.84
N GLY A 67 -14.10 -33.90 9.62
CA GLY A 67 -13.37 -33.79 10.87
C GLY A 67 -14.06 -32.92 11.93
N ARG A 68 -13.40 -32.80 13.13
CA ARG A 68 -13.87 -31.90 14.18
C ARG A 68 -13.85 -30.44 13.70
N PRO A 69 -14.89 -29.63 14.01
CA PRO A 69 -14.92 -28.21 13.64
C PRO A 69 -13.63 -27.49 14.05
N ALA A 70 -13.07 -26.72 13.11
CA ALA A 70 -11.84 -25.99 13.34
C ALA A 70 -12.14 -24.59 13.86
N THR A 71 -11.46 -24.16 14.93
CA THR A 71 -11.54 -22.80 15.45
C THR A 71 -10.79 -21.86 14.51
N VAL A 72 -11.43 -20.77 14.12
CA VAL A 72 -10.84 -19.73 13.30
C VAL A 72 -10.15 -18.69 14.19
N LEU A 73 -9.01 -18.19 13.74
CA LEU A 73 -8.21 -17.18 14.42
C LEU A 73 -8.39 -15.84 13.72
N HIS A 74 -8.50 -14.78 14.52
CA HIS A 74 -8.63 -13.39 14.07
C HIS A 74 -7.57 -12.51 14.73
N LEU A 75 -7.19 -11.41 14.09
CA LEU A 75 -6.46 -10.35 14.81
C LEU A 75 -7.35 -9.76 15.90
N ASN A 76 -6.76 -9.44 17.04
CA ASN A 76 -7.49 -8.82 18.15
C ASN A 76 -7.68 -7.30 17.89
N PRO A 77 -8.86 -6.79 17.54
CA PRO A 77 -9.06 -5.39 17.25
C PRO A 77 -8.80 -4.47 18.46
N ASN A 78 -8.86 -5.04 19.67
CA ASN A 78 -8.66 -4.31 20.92
C ASN A 78 -7.20 -4.27 21.40
N TYR A 79 -6.26 -4.89 20.66
CA TYR A 79 -4.84 -4.89 21.02
C TYR A 79 -4.24 -3.49 21.04
N GLY A 80 -4.64 -2.64 20.11
CA GLY A 80 -4.21 -1.26 20.00
C GLY A 80 -4.74 -0.60 18.73
N VAL A 81 -4.28 0.61 18.49
CA VAL A 81 -4.66 1.39 17.31
C VAL A 81 -3.43 1.92 16.57
N PHE A 82 -3.58 2.13 15.28
CA PHE A 82 -2.62 2.83 14.43
C PHE A 82 -3.18 4.19 14.02
N GLY A 83 -2.34 5.21 14.02
CA GLY A 83 -2.61 6.47 13.36
C GLY A 83 -2.22 6.41 11.88
N GLY A 84 -3.01 7.00 11.02
CA GLY A 84 -2.71 7.19 9.60
C GLY A 84 -2.69 8.66 9.24
N VAL A 85 -1.70 9.08 8.47
CA VAL A 85 -1.58 10.42 7.89
C VAL A 85 -1.31 10.25 6.40
N HIS A 86 -2.20 10.72 5.57
CA HIS A 86 -1.97 10.92 4.14
C HIS A 86 -2.04 12.40 3.83
N PHE A 87 -1.16 12.89 2.98
CA PHE A 87 -1.27 14.25 2.47
C PHE A 87 -0.69 14.36 1.06
N ASN A 88 -1.23 15.30 0.32
CA ASN A 88 -0.75 15.75 -0.97
C ASN A 88 -0.57 17.28 -0.95
N ARG A 89 -0.43 17.91 -2.10
CA ARG A 89 -0.22 19.37 -2.21
C ARG A 89 -1.43 20.21 -1.79
N ASN A 90 -2.62 19.62 -1.78
CA ASN A 90 -3.89 20.35 -1.61
C ASN A 90 -4.60 19.99 -0.30
N GLU A 91 -4.57 18.73 0.08
CA GLU A 91 -5.32 18.18 1.20
C GLU A 91 -4.55 17.14 2.00
N TYR A 92 -4.98 16.95 3.24
CA TYR A 92 -4.56 15.82 4.06
C TYR A 92 -5.77 15.03 4.56
N SER A 93 -5.53 13.75 4.83
CA SER A 93 -6.43 12.86 5.55
C SER A 93 -5.71 12.29 6.76
N VAL A 94 -6.36 12.32 7.91
CA VAL A 94 -5.87 11.67 9.13
C VAL A 94 -6.92 10.73 9.67
N GLY A 95 -6.50 9.66 10.31
CA GLY A 95 -7.44 8.74 10.92
C GLY A 95 -6.80 7.73 11.85
N VAL A 96 -7.65 6.90 12.40
CA VAL A 96 -7.29 5.86 13.36
C VAL A 96 -7.90 4.55 12.89
N CYS A 97 -7.11 3.51 12.79
CA CYS A 97 -7.60 2.15 12.59
C CYS A 97 -7.22 1.26 13.78
N ASP A 98 -8.02 0.22 14.02
CA ASP A 98 -7.69 -0.79 15.02
C ASP A 98 -6.61 -1.76 14.51
N PHE A 99 -6.17 -2.67 15.37
CA PHE A 99 -5.12 -3.64 15.04
C PHE A 99 -5.51 -4.60 13.91
N SER A 100 -6.80 -4.80 13.64
CA SER A 100 -7.29 -5.58 12.50
C SER A 100 -7.32 -4.79 11.19
N GLY A 101 -7.04 -3.48 11.23
CA GLY A 101 -7.03 -2.57 10.09
C GLY A 101 -8.42 -1.98 9.75
N VAL A 102 -9.38 -2.05 10.67
CA VAL A 102 -10.69 -1.40 10.50
C VAL A 102 -10.57 0.08 10.89
N ILE A 103 -10.97 0.98 9.98
CA ILE A 103 -10.98 2.42 10.25
C ILE A 103 -12.07 2.73 11.26
N LYS A 104 -11.67 3.33 12.38
CA LYS A 104 -12.58 3.76 13.45
C LYS A 104 -13.04 5.21 13.26
N LYS A 105 -12.13 6.08 12.87
CA LYS A 105 -12.37 7.52 12.73
C LYS A 105 -11.45 8.08 11.64
N GLU A 106 -11.94 9.05 10.90
CA GLU A 106 -11.15 9.77 9.91
C GLU A 106 -11.55 11.25 9.84
N LYS A 107 -10.65 12.09 9.35
CA LYS A 107 -10.89 13.52 9.11
C LYS A 107 -10.00 13.99 7.97
N LYS A 108 -10.53 14.89 7.14
CA LYS A 108 -9.80 15.59 6.07
C LYS A 108 -9.61 17.05 6.39
N GLY A 109 -8.57 17.65 5.82
CA GLY A 109 -8.28 19.07 5.93
C GLY A 109 -7.44 19.57 4.77
N ALA A 110 -7.31 20.88 4.64
CA ALA A 110 -6.54 21.51 3.58
C ALA A 110 -5.05 21.57 3.94
N VAL A 111 -4.18 21.37 2.95
CA VAL A 111 -2.75 21.62 3.02
C VAL A 111 -2.46 23.01 2.49
N ASN A 112 -1.66 23.79 3.23
CA ASN A 112 -1.05 24.99 2.71
C ASN A 112 0.39 24.70 2.30
N PRO A 113 0.69 24.58 1.00
CA PRO A 113 2.05 24.26 0.55
C PRO A 113 3.06 25.37 0.86
N LEU A 114 2.60 26.57 1.15
CA LEU A 114 3.44 27.73 1.52
C LEU A 114 3.68 27.84 3.02
N ASP A 115 2.94 27.09 3.85
CA ASP A 115 3.07 27.11 5.32
C ASP A 115 3.05 25.70 5.91
N ARG A 116 4.23 25.08 5.94
CA ARG A 116 4.44 23.75 6.53
C ARG A 116 4.04 23.71 8.00
N GLN A 117 4.40 24.77 8.77
CA GLN A 117 4.15 24.73 10.21
C GLN A 117 2.66 24.69 10.54
N SER A 118 1.86 25.51 9.88
CA SER A 118 0.41 25.54 10.05
C SER A 118 -0.19 24.22 9.63
N THR A 119 0.20 23.69 8.47
CA THR A 119 -0.28 22.39 7.98
C THR A 119 0.02 21.26 8.95
N LEU A 120 1.28 21.12 9.41
CA LEU A 120 1.67 20.06 10.34
C LEU A 120 0.97 20.19 11.71
N LYS A 121 0.79 21.41 12.21
CA LYS A 121 0.01 21.65 13.45
C LYS A 121 -1.45 21.23 13.30
N ASN A 122 -2.08 21.49 12.15
CA ASN A 122 -3.45 21.07 11.88
C ASN A 122 -3.56 19.56 11.81
N ILE A 123 -2.67 18.88 11.07
CA ILE A 123 -2.60 17.42 11.01
C ILE A 123 -2.44 16.82 12.41
N GLN A 124 -1.47 17.33 13.19
CA GLN A 124 -1.21 16.89 14.55
C GLN A 124 -2.42 17.08 15.48
N LYS A 125 -3.06 18.25 15.42
CA LYS A 125 -4.27 18.57 16.19
C LYS A 125 -5.40 17.61 15.87
N ASP A 126 -5.65 17.38 14.59
CA ASP A 126 -6.75 16.54 14.15
C ASP A 126 -6.50 15.07 14.51
N LEU A 127 -5.27 14.57 14.31
CA LEU A 127 -4.93 13.21 14.71
C LEU A 127 -5.03 13.02 16.24
N ARG A 128 -4.58 13.98 17.06
CA ARG A 128 -4.76 13.96 18.52
C ARG A 128 -6.24 13.91 18.93
N LEU A 129 -7.09 14.65 18.21
CA LEU A 129 -8.53 14.64 18.47
C LEU A 129 -9.14 13.26 18.20
N LEU A 130 -8.75 12.61 17.11
CA LEU A 130 -9.23 11.28 16.74
C LEU A 130 -8.71 10.20 17.70
N LEU A 131 -7.49 10.34 18.21
CA LEU A 131 -6.88 9.43 19.18
C LEU A 131 -7.46 9.58 20.59
N LYS A 132 -8.23 10.64 20.87
CA LYS A 132 -8.83 10.84 22.19
C LYS A 132 -9.75 9.67 22.56
N GLY A 133 -9.45 9.02 23.69
CA GLY A 133 -10.17 7.85 24.18
C GLY A 133 -9.68 6.50 23.63
N GLU A 134 -8.78 6.50 22.64
CA GLU A 134 -8.14 5.27 22.18
C GLU A 134 -7.02 4.85 23.14
N LYS A 135 -6.84 3.55 23.26
CA LYS A 135 -5.77 2.96 24.10
C LYS A 135 -4.69 2.37 23.20
N ASN A 136 -3.45 2.42 23.68
CA ASN A 136 -2.30 1.74 23.06
C ASN A 136 -2.09 2.14 21.60
N LEU A 137 -1.59 3.36 21.38
CA LEU A 137 -1.15 3.80 20.05
C LEU A 137 0.13 3.03 19.68
N LEU A 138 0.05 2.16 18.69
CA LEU A 138 1.12 1.27 18.25
C LEU A 138 2.12 1.98 17.33
N GLY A 139 1.67 3.00 16.60
CA GLY A 139 2.50 3.79 15.70
C GLY A 139 1.68 4.65 14.75
N ILE A 140 2.38 5.43 13.92
CA ILE A 140 1.77 6.30 12.90
C ILE A 140 2.37 5.98 11.54
N GLY A 141 1.54 5.61 10.56
CA GLY A 141 1.93 5.50 9.16
C GLY A 141 1.68 6.81 8.43
N ILE A 142 2.64 7.22 7.61
CA ILE A 142 2.59 8.46 6.84
C ILE A 142 2.75 8.12 5.37
N ALA A 143 1.75 8.44 4.55
CA ALA A 143 1.80 8.33 3.10
C ALA A 143 1.84 9.74 2.50
N SER A 144 2.85 10.02 1.67
CA SER A 144 3.10 11.36 1.12
C SER A 144 3.48 11.32 -0.35
N PRO A 145 3.52 12.46 -1.05
CA PRO A 145 4.20 12.54 -2.33
C PRO A 145 5.69 12.24 -2.19
N GLY A 146 6.31 11.68 -3.25
CA GLY A 146 7.75 11.54 -3.37
C GLY A 146 8.42 12.72 -4.10
N PRO A 147 9.77 12.74 -4.16
CA PRO A 147 10.68 11.75 -3.58
C PRO A 147 10.81 11.84 -2.06
N LEU A 148 11.23 10.75 -1.42
CA LEU A 148 11.41 10.66 0.04
C LEU A 148 12.47 9.60 0.42
N SER A 149 12.95 9.65 1.66
CA SER A 149 13.79 8.60 2.26
C SER A 149 13.01 7.86 3.33
N ARG A 150 12.64 6.61 3.06
CA ARG A 150 11.96 5.73 4.03
C ARG A 150 12.82 5.47 5.26
N GLU A 151 14.12 5.21 5.03
CA GLU A 151 15.07 4.87 6.09
C GLU A 151 15.19 6.00 7.11
N ASN A 152 15.26 7.23 6.63
CA ASN A 152 15.45 8.41 7.48
C ASN A 152 14.14 9.10 7.86
N GLY A 153 13.00 8.68 7.32
CA GLY A 153 11.70 9.31 7.57
C GLY A 153 11.59 10.75 7.05
N THR A 154 12.33 11.06 5.96
CA THR A 154 12.53 12.42 5.47
C THR A 154 11.92 12.60 4.08
N LEU A 155 11.18 13.69 3.89
CA LEU A 155 10.71 14.14 2.58
C LEU A 155 11.89 14.66 1.77
N GLY A 156 11.96 14.33 0.47
CA GLY A 156 12.96 14.83 -0.45
C GLY A 156 12.58 16.18 -1.08
N GLU A 157 13.10 16.46 -2.27
CA GLU A 157 12.78 17.67 -3.04
C GLU A 157 11.53 17.45 -3.89
N ILE A 158 10.36 17.71 -3.31
CA ILE A 158 9.07 17.50 -3.96
C ILE A 158 8.74 18.71 -4.84
N PRO A 159 8.52 18.51 -6.16
CA PRO A 159 8.15 19.61 -7.06
C PRO A 159 6.90 20.36 -6.59
N ASN A 160 6.95 21.70 -6.64
CA ASN A 160 5.86 22.59 -6.20
C ASN A 160 5.45 22.41 -4.72
N PHE A 161 6.37 21.93 -3.87
CA PHE A 161 6.14 21.70 -2.43
C PHE A 161 7.37 22.06 -1.56
N SER A 162 8.11 23.08 -1.97
CA SER A 162 9.45 23.44 -1.47
C SER A 162 9.55 23.63 0.05
N ASN A 163 8.52 24.13 0.70
CA ASN A 163 8.52 24.30 2.16
C ASN A 163 8.57 22.97 2.94
N PHE A 164 8.24 21.86 2.29
CA PHE A 164 8.30 20.51 2.89
C PHE A 164 9.62 19.76 2.54
N ASN A 165 10.43 20.31 1.64
CA ASN A 165 11.66 19.67 1.19
C ASN A 165 12.64 19.44 2.36
N ASN A 166 13.32 18.28 2.31
CA ASN A 166 14.35 17.88 3.26
C ASN A 166 13.89 17.91 4.73
N PHE A 167 12.59 17.70 4.98
CA PHE A 167 12.00 17.72 6.32
C PHE A 167 11.82 16.31 6.86
N ASN A 168 12.39 16.03 8.06
CA ASN A 168 12.15 14.77 8.75
C ASN A 168 10.78 14.75 9.40
N ILE A 169 9.80 14.23 8.67
CA ILE A 169 8.41 14.18 9.10
C ILE A 169 8.17 13.09 10.14
N CYS A 170 8.90 11.96 10.05
CA CYS A 170 8.80 10.91 11.06
C CYS A 170 9.24 11.43 12.42
N GLU A 171 10.38 12.06 12.52
CA GLU A 171 10.88 12.64 13.78
C GLU A 171 9.89 13.65 14.39
N TYR A 172 9.26 14.48 13.55
CA TYR A 172 8.25 15.43 14.00
C TYR A 172 7.07 14.72 14.70
N PHE A 173 6.53 13.67 14.07
CA PHE A 173 5.40 12.92 14.64
C PHE A 173 5.82 12.00 15.80
N GLU A 174 6.98 11.38 15.75
CA GLU A 174 7.55 10.59 16.85
C GLU A 174 7.73 11.43 18.11
N ASN A 175 8.25 12.65 17.96
CA ASN A 175 8.39 13.59 19.07
C ASN A 175 7.02 14.02 19.63
N ALA A 176 6.02 14.21 18.76
CA ALA A 176 4.70 14.66 19.14
C ALA A 176 3.84 13.58 19.81
N PHE A 177 3.95 12.32 19.38
CA PHE A 177 3.06 11.22 19.80
C PHE A 177 3.77 10.13 20.62
N LYS A 178 5.11 10.15 20.70
CA LYS A 178 5.94 9.19 21.44
C LYS A 178 5.72 7.74 20.99
N CYS A 179 5.57 7.55 19.70
CA CYS A 179 5.44 6.23 19.06
C CYS A 179 6.26 6.17 17.76
N LYS A 180 6.51 4.97 17.26
CA LYS A 180 7.20 4.75 15.97
C LYS A 180 6.38 5.37 14.83
N CYS A 181 7.07 6.04 13.89
CA CYS A 181 6.50 6.48 12.63
C CYS A 181 7.17 5.79 11.43
N VAL A 182 6.39 5.55 10.39
CA VAL A 182 6.87 4.98 9.12
C VAL A 182 6.38 5.86 7.98
N LEU A 183 7.28 6.25 7.10
CA LEU A 183 7.00 7.07 5.92
C LEU A 183 7.14 6.23 4.65
N ASP A 184 6.20 6.37 3.71
CA ASP A 184 6.36 5.89 2.33
C ASP A 184 5.62 6.80 1.36
N ASN A 185 5.88 6.62 0.05
CA ASN A 185 5.04 7.27 -0.95
C ASN A 185 3.67 6.58 -1.02
N PHE A 186 2.67 7.31 -1.54
CA PHE A 186 1.30 6.82 -1.56
C PHE A 186 1.16 5.57 -2.43
N SER A 187 1.87 5.47 -3.56
CA SER A 187 1.80 4.31 -4.46
C SER A 187 2.32 3.04 -3.78
N ASN A 188 3.45 3.13 -3.08
CA ASN A 188 3.98 2.01 -2.30
C ASN A 188 3.04 1.62 -1.17
N ALA A 189 2.53 2.60 -0.43
CA ALA A 189 1.58 2.36 0.66
C ALA A 189 0.30 1.66 0.15
N LEU A 190 -0.19 2.08 -1.03
CA LEU A 190 -1.34 1.44 -1.68
C LEU A 190 -1.04 -0.01 -2.07
N ALA A 191 0.12 -0.27 -2.70
CA ALA A 191 0.50 -1.63 -3.07
C ALA A 191 0.64 -2.55 -1.84
N TYR A 192 1.19 -2.07 -0.72
CA TYR A 192 1.17 -2.83 0.53
C TYR A 192 -0.25 -3.13 1.03
N ALA A 193 -1.13 -2.13 1.00
CA ALA A 193 -2.50 -2.27 1.43
C ALA A 193 -3.27 -3.24 0.53
N GLU A 194 -3.09 -3.14 -0.80
CA GLU A 194 -3.66 -4.07 -1.78
C GLU A 194 -3.22 -5.50 -1.49
N TYR A 195 -1.91 -5.74 -1.33
CA TYR A 195 -1.41 -7.07 -1.00
C TYR A 195 -2.00 -7.64 0.29
N SER A 196 -2.23 -6.79 1.30
CA SER A 196 -2.76 -7.22 2.59
C SER A 196 -4.24 -7.59 2.56
N LYS A 197 -5.01 -7.05 1.61
CA LYS A 197 -6.47 -7.22 1.53
C LYS A 197 -6.92 -8.04 0.33
N ASN A 198 -6.13 -8.08 -0.74
CA ASN A 198 -6.49 -8.81 -1.96
C ASN A 198 -5.92 -10.23 -1.94
N PRO A 199 -6.77 -11.28 -1.78
CA PRO A 199 -6.30 -12.66 -1.82
C PRO A 199 -5.82 -13.10 -3.21
N ASN A 200 -6.20 -12.36 -4.26
CA ASN A 200 -5.90 -12.66 -5.66
C ASN A 200 -4.66 -11.92 -6.18
N CYS A 201 -3.91 -11.23 -5.32
CA CYS A 201 -2.62 -10.65 -5.71
C CYS A 201 -1.64 -11.73 -6.12
N GLU A 202 -1.11 -11.61 -7.33
CA GLU A 202 -0.07 -12.50 -7.82
C GLU A 202 1.28 -12.23 -7.13
N LYS A 203 2.23 -13.17 -7.32
CA LYS A 203 3.58 -13.04 -6.73
C LYS A 203 4.36 -11.82 -7.22
N ARG A 204 4.00 -11.32 -8.40
CA ARG A 204 4.57 -10.10 -8.99
C ARG A 204 3.45 -9.32 -9.63
N TYR A 205 3.23 -8.13 -9.15
CA TYR A 205 2.23 -7.25 -9.73
C TYR A 205 2.72 -5.81 -9.73
N LEU A 206 2.15 -5.04 -10.63
CA LEU A 206 2.35 -3.61 -10.76
C LEU A 206 1.09 -2.91 -10.29
N GLU A 207 1.21 -2.02 -9.31
CA GLU A 207 0.15 -1.09 -8.92
C GLU A 207 0.31 0.20 -9.74
N LEU A 208 -0.75 0.65 -10.39
CA LEU A 208 -0.79 1.90 -11.13
C LEU A 208 -1.92 2.78 -10.61
N ILE A 209 -1.61 4.01 -10.27
CA ILE A 209 -2.56 5.00 -9.78
C ILE A 209 -2.65 6.11 -10.83
N ILE A 210 -3.83 6.29 -11.41
CA ILE A 210 -4.08 7.28 -12.45
C ILE A 210 -5.10 8.28 -11.92
N ASP A 211 -4.62 9.48 -11.60
CA ASP A 211 -5.42 10.63 -11.16
C ASP A 211 -4.86 11.90 -11.83
N SER A 212 -4.70 12.99 -11.10
CA SER A 212 -4.02 14.21 -11.58
C SER A 212 -2.56 13.96 -11.98
N GLY A 213 -1.95 12.89 -11.46
CA GLY A 213 -0.63 12.37 -11.80
C GLY A 213 -0.68 10.88 -12.10
N PHE A 214 0.50 10.29 -12.33
CA PHE A 214 0.67 8.88 -12.63
C PHE A 214 1.64 8.21 -11.65
N GLY A 215 1.09 7.62 -10.59
CA GLY A 215 1.83 6.87 -9.58
C GLY A 215 2.01 5.41 -9.95
N SER A 216 3.09 4.80 -9.48
CA SER A 216 3.37 3.39 -9.69
C SER A 216 4.11 2.76 -8.50
N ALA A 217 3.86 1.47 -8.27
CA ALA A 217 4.63 0.65 -7.35
C ALA A 217 4.76 -0.77 -7.88
N PHE A 218 5.94 -1.34 -7.81
CA PHE A 218 6.16 -2.73 -8.20
C PHE A 218 6.32 -3.61 -6.96
N ALA A 219 5.45 -4.59 -6.82
CA ALA A 219 5.39 -5.49 -5.69
C ALA A 219 5.87 -6.90 -6.03
N ILE A 220 6.74 -7.46 -5.19
CA ILE A 220 7.19 -8.85 -5.24
C ILE A 220 6.83 -9.53 -3.94
N SER A 221 6.02 -10.59 -4.01
CA SER A 221 5.66 -11.44 -2.87
C SER A 221 6.43 -12.74 -2.91
N LYS A 222 7.43 -12.89 -2.04
CA LYS A 222 8.20 -14.15 -1.93
C LYS A 222 8.13 -14.76 -0.54
N ASN A 223 8.33 -13.98 0.51
CA ASN A 223 8.15 -14.33 1.93
C ASN A 223 7.66 -13.08 2.68
N GLY A 224 6.62 -12.45 2.17
CA GLY A 224 6.19 -11.12 2.49
C GLY A 224 6.12 -10.28 1.22
N VAL A 225 5.85 -8.99 1.32
CA VAL A 225 5.92 -8.06 0.19
C VAL A 225 7.20 -7.25 0.27
N SER A 226 7.97 -7.26 -0.80
CA SER A 226 9.01 -6.28 -1.06
C SER A 226 8.54 -5.36 -2.17
N LEU A 227 8.63 -4.07 -1.96
CA LEU A 227 8.40 -3.08 -3.01
C LEU A 227 9.73 -2.67 -3.62
N LEU A 228 9.74 -2.56 -4.94
CA LEU A 228 10.79 -1.86 -5.66
C LEU A 228 10.26 -0.47 -5.99
N GLU A 229 11.03 0.54 -5.63
CA GLU A 229 10.75 1.90 -6.05
C GLU A 229 10.73 1.96 -7.58
N CYS A 230 9.66 2.49 -8.13
CA CYS A 230 9.54 2.69 -9.57
C CYS A 230 8.74 3.96 -9.85
N GLU A 231 9.29 4.79 -10.74
CA GLU A 231 8.71 6.04 -11.19
C GLU A 231 8.32 5.90 -12.67
N LEU A 232 7.38 5.00 -12.96
CA LEU A 232 6.98 4.72 -14.34
C LEU A 232 6.32 5.93 -15.00
N GLY A 233 5.67 6.79 -14.23
CA GLY A 233 5.13 8.06 -14.72
C GLY A 233 6.19 8.95 -15.35
N HIS A 234 7.44 8.86 -14.91
CA HIS A 234 8.56 9.65 -15.43
C HIS A 234 9.45 8.91 -16.44
N THR A 235 9.03 7.74 -16.90
CA THR A 235 9.67 7.08 -18.05
C THR A 235 9.22 7.72 -19.35
N SER A 236 10.15 7.92 -20.31
CA SER A 236 9.84 8.50 -21.62
C SER A 236 9.05 7.51 -22.47
N VAL A 237 7.86 7.91 -22.89
CA VAL A 237 7.03 7.20 -23.89
C VAL A 237 7.08 7.89 -25.26
N ASN A 238 7.58 9.13 -25.29
CA ASN A 238 7.77 9.90 -26.52
C ASN A 238 9.08 10.69 -26.43
N MET A 239 10.14 10.22 -27.11
CA MET A 239 11.47 10.86 -27.08
C MET A 239 11.50 12.29 -27.68
N PHE A 240 10.47 12.66 -28.46
CA PHE A 240 10.29 13.99 -29.04
C PHE A 240 9.16 14.77 -28.36
N GLY A 241 8.69 14.30 -27.22
CA GLY A 241 7.58 14.88 -26.49
C GLY A 241 7.93 16.17 -25.74
N LYS A 242 6.96 16.65 -24.97
CA LYS A 242 7.14 17.84 -24.13
C LYS A 242 8.11 17.57 -22.96
N LYS A 243 8.77 18.64 -22.50
CA LYS A 243 9.56 18.60 -21.27
C LYS A 243 8.63 18.42 -20.08
N CYS A 244 8.99 17.50 -19.18
CA CYS A 244 8.30 17.25 -17.91
C CYS A 244 8.92 18.10 -16.79
N ASP A 245 8.15 18.42 -15.75
CA ASP A 245 8.63 19.16 -14.57
C ASP A 245 9.73 18.41 -13.83
N CYS A 246 9.85 17.09 -13.96
CA CYS A 246 10.97 16.30 -13.43
C CYS A 246 12.30 16.54 -14.19
N GLY A 247 12.30 17.31 -15.28
CA GLY A 247 13.45 17.60 -16.12
C GLY A 247 13.65 16.69 -17.32
N ASN A 248 12.96 15.52 -17.38
CA ASN A 248 12.99 14.58 -18.49
C ASN A 248 12.07 15.01 -19.64
N ILE A 249 12.15 14.32 -20.79
CA ILE A 249 11.36 14.60 -22.01
C ILE A 249 10.40 13.45 -22.28
N GLY A 250 9.14 13.78 -22.58
CA GLY A 250 8.10 12.84 -23.02
C GLY A 250 7.70 11.81 -21.97
N CYS A 251 7.73 12.19 -20.69
CA CYS A 251 7.29 11.34 -19.58
C CYS A 251 5.87 10.85 -19.77
N ALA A 252 5.62 9.62 -19.37
CA ALA A 252 4.31 8.97 -19.44
C ALA A 252 3.21 9.79 -18.75
N GLU A 253 3.48 10.42 -17.62
CA GLU A 253 2.54 11.25 -16.87
C GLU A 253 1.93 12.39 -17.69
N LEU A 254 2.66 12.92 -18.69
CA LEU A 254 2.14 13.95 -19.59
C LEU A 254 1.00 13.46 -20.49
N TYR A 255 0.89 12.14 -20.65
CA TYR A 255 -0.09 11.46 -21.51
C TYR A 255 -1.06 10.61 -20.72
N VAL A 256 -0.67 10.14 -19.52
CA VAL A 256 -1.45 9.24 -18.68
C VAL A 256 -1.82 9.98 -17.39
N ASN A 257 -2.96 10.64 -17.40
CA ASN A 257 -3.56 11.33 -16.26
C ASN A 257 -5.08 11.48 -16.47
N GLU A 258 -5.79 11.90 -15.42
CA GLU A 258 -7.24 12.07 -15.44
C GLU A 258 -7.74 12.97 -16.56
N LEU A 259 -7.07 14.12 -16.81
CA LEU A 259 -7.46 15.06 -17.84
C LEU A 259 -7.41 14.44 -19.24
N LYS A 260 -6.43 13.59 -19.52
CA LYS A 260 -6.29 12.88 -20.79
C LYS A 260 -7.31 11.74 -20.92
N TYR A 261 -7.56 11.04 -19.82
CA TYR A 261 -8.55 9.97 -19.77
C TYR A 261 -9.98 10.49 -19.98
N MET A 262 -10.32 11.62 -19.39
CA MET A 262 -11.62 12.30 -19.53
C MET A 262 -11.70 13.22 -20.76
N GLY A 263 -10.63 13.34 -21.52
CA GLY A 263 -10.49 14.27 -22.63
C GLY A 263 -11.19 13.84 -23.91
N THR A 264 -10.79 14.46 -25.01
CA THR A 264 -11.28 14.16 -26.37
C THR A 264 -10.91 12.74 -26.81
N THR A 265 -11.55 12.25 -27.88
CA THR A 265 -11.22 10.94 -28.47
C THR A 265 -9.73 10.79 -28.78
N LEU A 266 -9.10 11.82 -29.34
CA LEU A 266 -7.67 11.81 -29.67
C LEU A 266 -6.80 11.73 -28.42
N GLU A 267 -7.14 12.48 -27.37
CA GLU A 267 -6.41 12.44 -26.10
C GLU A 267 -6.55 11.09 -25.40
N ARG A 268 -7.72 10.46 -25.46
CA ARG A 268 -7.93 9.10 -24.95
C ARG A 268 -7.14 8.05 -25.74
N GLU A 269 -7.03 8.20 -27.07
CA GLU A 269 -6.16 7.32 -27.87
C GLU A 269 -4.68 7.46 -27.47
N GLU A 270 -4.19 8.68 -27.32
CA GLU A 270 -2.83 8.94 -26.85
C GLU A 270 -2.59 8.36 -25.47
N PHE A 271 -3.57 8.52 -24.55
CA PHE A 271 -3.55 7.95 -23.20
C PHE A 271 -3.36 6.43 -23.24
N TYR A 272 -4.20 5.68 -23.98
CA TYR A 272 -4.10 4.22 -24.05
C TYR A 272 -2.80 3.75 -24.71
N LYS A 273 -2.33 4.43 -25.75
CA LYS A 273 -1.05 4.14 -26.41
C LYS A 273 0.14 4.35 -25.48
N ALA A 274 0.13 5.43 -24.70
CA ALA A 274 1.17 5.71 -23.72
C ALA A 274 1.13 4.69 -22.56
N LEU A 275 -0.03 4.45 -21.99
CA LEU A 275 -0.20 3.51 -20.87
C LEU A 275 0.20 2.08 -21.27
N SER A 276 -0.23 1.60 -22.44
CA SER A 276 0.16 0.28 -22.95
C SER A 276 1.67 0.16 -23.17
N SER A 277 2.35 1.25 -23.58
CA SER A 277 3.80 1.28 -23.74
C SER A 277 4.50 1.12 -22.39
N VAL A 278 4.05 1.85 -21.35
CA VAL A 278 4.59 1.73 -19.98
C VAL A 278 4.43 0.31 -19.45
N ILE A 279 3.23 -0.25 -19.58
CA ILE A 279 2.94 -1.61 -19.11
C ILE A 279 3.80 -2.64 -19.85
N ALA A 280 3.91 -2.53 -21.19
CA ALA A 280 4.72 -3.45 -21.98
C ALA A 280 6.21 -3.39 -21.57
N ASN A 281 6.74 -2.19 -21.31
CA ASN A 281 8.11 -2.01 -20.84
C ASN A 281 8.31 -2.61 -19.45
N ALA A 282 7.38 -2.37 -18.51
CA ALA A 282 7.44 -2.93 -17.16
C ALA A 282 7.35 -4.47 -17.18
N VAL A 283 6.47 -5.04 -18.00
CA VAL A 283 6.36 -6.50 -18.20
C VAL A 283 7.67 -7.09 -18.71
N ASN A 284 8.30 -6.44 -19.70
CA ASN A 284 9.56 -6.91 -20.26
C ASN A 284 10.72 -6.83 -19.27
N ALA A 285 10.76 -5.76 -18.44
CA ALA A 285 11.84 -5.52 -17.49
C ALA A 285 11.72 -6.40 -16.23
N TYR A 286 10.51 -6.61 -15.73
CA TYR A 286 10.26 -7.18 -14.39
C TYR A 286 9.48 -8.49 -14.39
N SER A 287 9.09 -9.02 -15.57
CA SER A 287 8.28 -10.25 -15.71
C SER A 287 6.99 -10.20 -14.88
N ILE A 288 6.23 -9.11 -15.05
CA ILE A 288 4.96 -8.87 -14.37
C ILE A 288 3.86 -9.67 -15.08
N SER A 289 2.97 -10.28 -14.31
CA SER A 289 1.81 -11.03 -14.79
C SER A 289 0.48 -10.32 -14.51
N GLN A 290 0.45 -9.43 -13.52
CA GLN A 290 -0.75 -8.70 -13.10
C GLN A 290 -0.48 -7.20 -12.99
N VAL A 291 -1.45 -6.40 -13.44
CA VAL A 291 -1.48 -4.95 -13.20
C VAL A 291 -2.77 -4.61 -12.46
N VAL A 292 -2.62 -3.95 -11.32
CA VAL A 292 -3.74 -3.47 -10.49
C VAL A 292 -3.87 -1.97 -10.69
N PHE A 293 -5.09 -1.50 -10.93
CA PHE A 293 -5.38 -0.09 -11.20
C PHE A 293 -6.15 0.57 -10.07
N ALA A 294 -5.75 1.78 -9.75
CA ALA A 294 -6.44 2.69 -8.84
C ALA A 294 -6.62 4.08 -9.47
N GLY A 295 -7.37 4.94 -8.80
CA GLY A 295 -7.63 6.30 -9.27
C GLY A 295 -8.86 6.39 -10.18
N CYS A 296 -8.92 7.42 -11.04
CA CYS A 296 -10.10 7.78 -11.82
C CYS A 296 -10.59 6.69 -12.78
N VAL A 297 -9.71 5.78 -13.19
CA VAL A 297 -10.04 4.71 -14.18
C VAL A 297 -10.91 3.59 -13.62
N ILE A 298 -11.05 3.50 -12.28
CA ILE A 298 -11.80 2.39 -11.67
C ILE A 298 -13.34 2.56 -11.75
N GLU A 299 -13.83 3.77 -11.98
CA GLU A 299 -15.27 4.04 -12.08
C GLU A 299 -15.90 3.33 -13.29
N ASN A 300 -15.23 3.38 -14.45
CA ASN A 300 -15.64 2.72 -15.69
C ASN A 300 -14.64 1.61 -16.07
N PHE A 301 -14.26 0.78 -15.10
CA PHE A 301 -13.13 -0.15 -15.24
C PHE A 301 -13.29 -1.14 -16.41
N GLU A 302 -14.47 -1.65 -16.69
CA GLU A 302 -14.65 -2.63 -17.76
C GLU A 302 -14.42 -2.00 -19.17
N GLU A 303 -14.90 -0.78 -19.40
CA GLU A 303 -14.61 -0.04 -20.64
C GLU A 303 -13.12 0.29 -20.74
N PHE A 304 -12.53 0.80 -19.65
CA PHE A 304 -11.11 1.09 -19.57
C PHE A 304 -10.26 -0.15 -19.88
N LYS A 305 -10.57 -1.26 -19.22
CA LYS A 305 -9.89 -2.55 -19.40
C LYS A 305 -9.97 -3.05 -20.83
N PHE A 306 -11.16 -2.98 -21.45
CA PHE A 306 -11.36 -3.40 -22.83
C PHE A 306 -10.46 -2.60 -23.78
N ASN A 307 -10.49 -1.27 -23.71
CA ASN A 307 -9.68 -0.40 -24.57
C ASN A 307 -8.17 -0.62 -24.37
N LEU A 308 -7.72 -0.72 -23.13
CA LEU A 308 -6.32 -0.99 -22.81
C LEU A 308 -5.87 -2.37 -23.31
N GLN A 309 -6.75 -3.37 -23.22
CA GLN A 309 -6.44 -4.72 -23.67
C GLN A 309 -6.24 -4.80 -25.19
N GLN A 310 -6.99 -4.02 -25.98
CA GLN A 310 -6.77 -3.91 -27.44
C GLN A 310 -5.37 -3.38 -27.75
N GLU A 311 -4.93 -2.33 -27.07
CA GLU A 311 -3.59 -1.78 -27.23
C GLU A 311 -2.49 -2.75 -26.78
N LEU A 312 -2.71 -3.52 -25.72
CA LEU A 312 -1.75 -4.53 -25.26
C LEU A 312 -1.65 -5.73 -26.21
N ILE A 313 -2.76 -6.15 -26.81
CA ILE A 313 -2.79 -7.20 -27.84
C ILE A 313 -1.93 -6.77 -29.04
N SER A 314 -2.07 -5.52 -29.51
CA SER A 314 -1.26 -4.98 -30.62
C SER A 314 0.25 -5.01 -30.33
N ARG A 315 0.63 -5.08 -29.06
CA ARG A 315 2.02 -5.16 -28.57
C ARG A 315 2.46 -6.58 -28.19
N ASN A 316 1.68 -7.62 -28.52
CA ASN A 316 1.91 -9.02 -28.11
C ASN A 316 1.97 -9.20 -26.57
N LYS A 317 1.12 -8.48 -25.83
CA LYS A 317 1.01 -8.51 -24.36
C LYS A 317 -0.39 -8.92 -23.89
N SER A 318 -1.01 -9.90 -24.57
CA SER A 318 -2.37 -10.36 -24.28
C SER A 318 -2.54 -11.09 -22.93
N ASN A 319 -1.47 -11.62 -22.36
CA ASN A 319 -1.51 -12.48 -21.18
C ASN A 319 -1.36 -11.71 -19.84
N ILE A 320 -1.52 -10.39 -19.87
CA ILE A 320 -1.44 -9.58 -18.65
C ILE A 320 -2.82 -9.55 -17.98
N HIS A 321 -2.86 -9.90 -16.71
CA HIS A 321 -4.08 -9.86 -15.91
C HIS A 321 -4.33 -8.42 -15.42
N LEU A 322 -5.34 -7.75 -15.98
CA LEU A 322 -5.74 -6.39 -15.58
C LEU A 322 -6.85 -6.47 -14.54
N THR A 323 -6.63 -5.88 -13.39
CA THR A 323 -7.59 -5.85 -12.28
C THR A 323 -7.68 -4.44 -11.70
N LYS A 324 -8.82 -4.11 -11.09
CA LYS A 324 -8.92 -2.90 -10.28
C LYS A 324 -8.58 -3.21 -8.82
N THR A 325 -8.13 -2.20 -8.09
CA THR A 325 -7.89 -2.30 -6.65
C THR A 325 -9.15 -2.75 -5.90
N VAL A 326 -8.95 -3.57 -4.86
CA VAL A 326 -10.02 -3.89 -3.91
C VAL A 326 -10.20 -2.80 -2.85
N LEU A 327 -9.31 -1.81 -2.84
CA LEU A 327 -9.32 -0.70 -1.88
C LEU A 327 -10.17 0.44 -2.44
N SER A 328 -11.25 0.78 -1.78
CA SER A 328 -12.06 1.94 -2.13
C SER A 328 -11.57 3.18 -1.36
N GLY A 329 -10.74 4.01 -2.01
CA GLY A 329 -10.50 5.42 -1.67
C GLY A 329 -10.24 5.79 -0.20
N LYS A 330 -9.63 4.90 0.60
CA LYS A 330 -9.38 5.16 2.03
C LYS A 330 -7.90 5.40 2.28
N GLU A 331 -7.46 6.61 1.97
CA GLU A 331 -6.07 7.05 2.12
C GLU A 331 -5.53 6.81 3.54
N VAL A 332 -6.38 6.98 4.54
CA VAL A 332 -6.05 6.72 5.96
C VAL A 332 -5.73 5.25 6.19
N PHE A 333 -6.52 4.32 5.61
CA PHE A 333 -6.23 2.89 5.71
C PHE A 333 -4.89 2.56 5.07
N VAL A 334 -4.63 3.13 3.90
CA VAL A 334 -3.37 2.95 3.17
C VAL A 334 -2.18 3.39 4.03
N ALA A 335 -2.27 4.57 4.65
CA ALA A 335 -1.23 5.07 5.54
C ALA A 335 -1.06 4.20 6.80
N CYS A 336 -2.14 3.84 7.49
CA CYS A 336 -2.08 2.95 8.66
C CYS A 336 -1.44 1.59 8.31
N ASN A 337 -1.71 1.08 7.11
CA ASN A 337 -1.23 -0.24 6.68
C ASN A 337 0.29 -0.32 6.56
N LEU A 338 1.00 0.80 6.41
CA LEU A 338 2.47 0.82 6.42
C LEU A 338 3.07 0.21 7.68
N LEU A 339 2.39 0.33 8.82
CA LEU A 339 2.82 -0.25 10.10
C LEU A 339 2.40 -1.71 10.28
N LEU A 340 1.45 -2.15 9.47
CA LEU A 340 0.93 -3.51 9.56
C LEU A 340 1.81 -4.52 8.81
N THR A 341 2.79 -4.08 8.04
CA THR A 341 3.66 -4.92 7.21
C THR A 341 5.00 -5.27 7.86
N ASP A 342 5.40 -4.56 8.92
CA ASP A 342 6.59 -4.81 9.72
C ASP A 342 6.26 -5.78 10.87
#